data_61e813d539d56e182a9fdc8f4eb49df5
#
_entry.id   61e813d539d56e182a9fdc8f4eb49df5
#
_cell.length_a   1.000
_cell.length_b   1.000
_cell.length_c   1.000
_cell.angle_alpha   90.00
_cell.angle_beta   90.00
_cell.angle_gamma   90.00
#
_symmetry.space_group_name_H-M   'P 1'
#
loop_
_entity.id
_entity.type
_entity.pdbx_description
1 polymer ?
#
loop_
_entity_poly.entity_id
_entity_poly.type
_entity_poly.pdbx_seq_one_letter_code
_entity_poly.pdbx_strand_id
1 'polypeptide(L)'
;LDEYQRHESAQRDKSWTAQGIDAEAVITAVCKFDLRVGASLRLMSALGLRRKESVQFRPFQHVMPFSETGLPENRQQADRYAWVKGKGGRVRWIPLDSPVHLAALEFAQGVVDGRDAHMGDPRRDLKRNLRRLDYVLEKFGITLRKRGATGHGLRHEVLNDAYEDITGVPSPVRGGGPVSPELDRAARLAVSQPAGHARARAAGAYIGTIIKPGSGRPVGSPEPKRDDDDGAAVPV
;
A
#
# COMPACT_ATOMS: atom_id res chain seq x y z
N LEU A 1 16.76 15.62 24.57
CA LEU A 1 15.56 14.81 24.28
C LEU A 1 15.87 13.99 23.04
N ASP A 2 16.32 12.75 23.22
CA ASP A 2 16.55 11.80 22.12
C ASP A 2 15.22 11.54 21.44
N GLU A 3 15.09 11.97 20.18
CA GLU A 3 13.96 11.61 19.34
C GLU A 3 13.94 10.08 19.18
N TYR A 4 13.00 9.44 19.82
CA TYR A 4 12.75 8.01 19.69
C TYR A 4 12.29 7.70 18.29
N GLN A 5 13.25 7.41 17.39
CA GLN A 5 12.96 6.95 16.04
C GLN A 5 12.62 5.44 16.08
N ARG A 6 11.35 5.11 15.97
CA ARG A 6 10.93 3.73 15.75
C ARG A 6 11.54 3.20 14.45
N HIS A 7 12.39 2.20 14.59
CA HIS A 7 12.96 1.46 13.47
C HIS A 7 12.21 0.14 13.30
N GLU A 8 11.02 0.21 12.72
CA GLU A 8 10.26 -1.00 12.40
C GLU A 8 10.79 -1.58 11.08
N SER A 9 11.31 -2.80 11.16
CA SER A 9 11.62 -3.65 10.01
C SER A 9 10.63 -4.80 9.96
N ALA A 10 10.10 -5.11 8.78
CA ALA A 10 9.21 -6.24 8.62
C ALA A 10 9.96 -7.53 8.96
N GLN A 11 9.40 -8.33 9.85
CA GLN A 11 9.95 -9.63 10.29
C GLN A 11 9.33 -10.80 9.49
N ARG A 12 8.22 -10.55 8.81
CA ARG A 12 7.51 -11.54 7.99
C ARG A 12 6.81 -10.85 6.82
N ASP A 13 6.62 -11.58 5.74
CA ASP A 13 5.78 -11.13 4.64
C ASP A 13 4.31 -11.10 5.08
N LYS A 14 3.67 -9.92 4.92
CA LYS A 14 2.26 -9.68 5.23
C LYS A 14 1.41 -9.58 3.97
N SER A 15 1.97 -9.89 2.80
CA SER A 15 1.23 -9.91 1.53
C SER A 15 0.12 -10.96 1.56
N TRP A 16 -0.89 -10.77 0.73
CA TRP A 16 -1.98 -11.73 0.63
C TRP A 16 -1.50 -13.07 0.07
N THR A 17 -0.62 -13.05 -0.94
CA THR A 17 -0.03 -14.26 -1.51
C THR A 17 0.74 -15.06 -0.47
N ALA A 18 1.52 -14.43 0.39
CA ALA A 18 2.23 -15.11 1.48
C ALA A 18 1.29 -15.77 2.51
N GLN A 19 0.04 -15.34 2.57
CA GLN A 19 -1.01 -15.93 3.42
C GLN A 19 -1.91 -16.91 2.63
N GLY A 20 -1.53 -17.32 1.43
CA GLY A 20 -2.30 -18.22 0.57
C GLY A 20 -3.63 -17.62 0.08
N ILE A 21 -3.72 -16.29 -0.03
CA ILE A 21 -4.93 -15.61 -0.50
C ILE A 21 -4.75 -15.24 -1.96
N ASP A 22 -5.64 -15.76 -2.80
CA ASP A 22 -5.79 -15.31 -4.18
C ASP A 22 -6.49 -13.94 -4.20
N ALA A 23 -5.69 -12.90 -4.41
CA ALA A 23 -6.16 -11.52 -4.36
C ALA A 23 -7.20 -11.25 -5.47
N GLU A 24 -6.97 -11.73 -6.69
CA GLU A 24 -7.90 -11.48 -7.80
C GLU A 24 -9.25 -12.19 -7.59
N ALA A 25 -9.24 -13.42 -7.12
CA ALA A 25 -10.47 -14.15 -6.80
C ALA A 25 -11.27 -13.46 -5.69
N VAL A 26 -10.60 -13.02 -4.62
CA VAL A 26 -11.25 -12.29 -3.51
C VAL A 26 -11.79 -10.94 -3.99
N ILE A 27 -10.99 -10.14 -4.70
CA ILE A 27 -11.42 -8.83 -5.21
C ILE A 27 -12.60 -8.97 -6.16
N THR A 28 -12.57 -9.96 -7.05
CA THR A 28 -13.68 -10.25 -7.96
C THR A 28 -14.95 -10.62 -7.20
N ALA A 29 -14.86 -11.45 -6.17
CA ALA A 29 -16.00 -11.79 -5.31
C ALA A 29 -16.52 -10.58 -4.54
N VAL A 30 -15.62 -9.71 -4.05
CA VAL A 30 -16.00 -8.45 -3.40
C VAL A 30 -16.69 -7.51 -4.37
N CYS A 31 -16.24 -7.38 -5.64
CA CYS A 31 -16.92 -6.55 -6.64
C CYS A 31 -18.38 -6.96 -6.87
N LYS A 32 -18.67 -8.26 -6.84
CA LYS A 32 -20.06 -8.77 -6.94
C LYS A 32 -20.92 -8.41 -5.73
N PHE A 33 -20.33 -8.26 -4.55
CA PHE A 33 -21.02 -7.93 -3.31
C PHE A 33 -21.12 -6.41 -3.05
N ASP A 34 -20.02 -5.69 -3.30
CA ASP A 34 -19.90 -4.25 -3.12
C ASP A 34 -18.89 -3.70 -4.13
N LEU A 35 -19.42 -3.16 -5.22
CA LEU A 35 -18.62 -2.73 -6.35
C LEU A 35 -17.62 -1.62 -5.99
N ARG A 36 -17.99 -0.67 -5.12
CA ARG A 36 -17.12 0.43 -4.70
C ARG A 36 -15.98 -0.03 -3.80
N VAL A 37 -16.26 -0.97 -2.90
CA VAL A 37 -15.21 -1.59 -2.08
C VAL A 37 -14.30 -2.45 -2.95
N GLY A 38 -14.85 -3.23 -3.89
CA GLY A 38 -14.06 -4.01 -4.83
C GLY A 38 -13.11 -3.15 -5.67
N ALA A 39 -13.61 -2.04 -6.21
CA ALA A 39 -12.78 -1.09 -6.95
C ALA A 39 -11.69 -0.44 -6.07
N SER A 40 -12.02 -0.12 -4.82
CA SER A 40 -11.02 0.35 -3.85
C SER A 40 -9.92 -0.68 -3.61
N LEU A 41 -10.28 -1.97 -3.51
CA LEU A 41 -9.30 -3.05 -3.36
C LEU A 41 -8.46 -3.26 -4.62
N ARG A 42 -9.03 -3.13 -5.84
CA ARG A 42 -8.26 -3.14 -7.10
C ARG A 42 -7.21 -2.02 -7.11
N LEU A 43 -7.60 -0.82 -6.73
CA LEU A 43 -6.66 0.31 -6.62
C LEU A 43 -5.59 0.06 -5.54
N MET A 44 -5.94 -0.56 -4.42
CA MET A 44 -4.97 -0.94 -3.39
C MET A 44 -3.99 -1.98 -3.90
N SER A 45 -4.47 -2.99 -4.65
CA SER A 45 -3.65 -4.05 -5.23
C SER A 45 -2.76 -3.55 -6.36
N ALA A 46 -3.23 -2.65 -7.20
CA ALA A 46 -2.45 -2.13 -8.32
C ALA A 46 -1.48 -1.02 -7.90
N LEU A 47 -1.97 -0.02 -7.17
CA LEU A 47 -1.23 1.21 -6.87
C LEU A 47 -0.63 1.24 -5.46
N GLY A 48 -0.76 0.20 -4.69
CA GLY A 48 -0.29 0.14 -3.31
C GLY A 48 -0.93 1.22 -2.41
N LEU A 49 -2.19 1.59 -2.65
CA LEU A 49 -2.88 2.60 -1.84
C LEU A 49 -3.14 2.10 -0.42
N ARG A 50 -3.07 3.02 0.54
CA ARG A 50 -3.58 2.75 1.89
C ARG A 50 -5.11 2.74 1.88
N ARG A 51 -5.71 2.05 2.82
CA ARG A 51 -7.17 1.96 3.03
C ARG A 51 -7.89 3.32 2.91
N LYS A 52 -7.42 4.33 3.63
CA LYS A 52 -8.00 5.68 3.56
C LYS A 52 -7.79 6.34 2.20
N GLU A 53 -6.60 6.18 1.63
CA GLU A 53 -6.26 6.72 0.32
C GLU A 53 -7.16 6.13 -0.76
N SER A 54 -7.41 4.81 -0.76
CA SER A 54 -8.24 4.15 -1.76
C SER A 54 -9.69 4.63 -1.72
N VAL A 55 -10.26 4.83 -0.53
CA VAL A 55 -11.64 5.33 -0.37
C VAL A 55 -11.78 6.80 -0.82
N GLN A 56 -10.76 7.61 -0.57
CA GLN A 56 -10.75 9.03 -0.95
C GLN A 56 -10.22 9.30 -2.37
N PHE A 57 -9.74 8.28 -3.07
CA PHE A 57 -9.22 8.42 -4.41
C PHE A 57 -10.31 8.88 -5.38
N ARG A 58 -9.99 9.86 -6.22
CA ARG A 58 -10.84 10.39 -7.28
C ARG A 58 -10.25 10.01 -8.63
N PRO A 59 -10.78 8.98 -9.29
CA PRO A 59 -10.11 8.35 -10.44
C PRO A 59 -9.86 9.27 -11.63
N PHE A 60 -10.62 10.37 -11.74
CA PHE A 60 -10.39 11.36 -12.80
C PHE A 60 -9.51 12.52 -12.35
N GLN A 61 -9.68 13.01 -11.10
CA GLN A 61 -8.98 14.22 -10.64
C GLN A 61 -7.59 13.94 -10.05
N HIS A 62 -7.40 12.73 -9.51
CA HIS A 62 -6.12 12.36 -8.93
C HIS A 62 -5.16 11.75 -9.97
N VAL A 63 -5.41 11.97 -11.25
CA VAL A 63 -4.56 11.52 -12.35
C VAL A 63 -4.24 12.69 -13.26
N MET A 64 -2.96 12.85 -13.59
CA MET A 64 -2.49 13.94 -14.43
C MET A 64 -1.27 13.53 -15.28
N PRO A 65 -0.98 14.23 -16.35
CA PRO A 65 0.23 14.00 -17.14
C PRO A 65 1.47 14.40 -16.34
N PHE A 66 2.62 13.85 -16.70
CA PHE A 66 3.90 14.14 -16.05
C PHE A 66 4.20 15.65 -16.02
N SER A 67 3.91 16.36 -17.10
CA SER A 67 4.13 17.80 -17.23
C SER A 67 3.44 18.65 -16.16
N GLU A 68 2.38 18.15 -15.55
CA GLU A 68 1.62 18.85 -14.50
C GLU A 68 2.03 18.44 -13.08
N THR A 69 2.92 17.44 -12.93
CA THR A 69 3.30 16.93 -11.60
C THR A 69 4.23 17.87 -10.83
N GLY A 70 4.95 18.73 -11.54
CA GLY A 70 6.05 19.52 -10.96
C GLY A 70 7.29 18.69 -10.58
N LEU A 71 7.36 17.42 -10.98
CA LEU A 71 8.54 16.59 -10.78
C LEU A 71 9.63 16.97 -11.79
N PRO A 72 10.92 16.90 -11.41
CA PRO A 72 12.01 17.14 -12.34
C PRO A 72 12.08 16.04 -13.41
N GLU A 73 12.52 16.37 -14.62
CA GLU A 73 12.55 15.47 -15.78
C GLU A 73 13.26 14.13 -15.51
N ASN A 74 14.34 14.15 -14.75
CA ASN A 74 15.07 12.93 -14.37
C ASN A 74 14.28 11.99 -13.45
N ARG A 75 13.06 12.35 -13.06
CA ARG A 75 12.11 11.50 -12.31
C ARG A 75 10.95 11.00 -13.14
N GLN A 76 10.95 11.26 -14.42
CA GLN A 76 9.92 10.73 -15.30
C GLN A 76 10.07 9.20 -15.44
N GLN A 77 9.03 8.47 -15.04
CA GLN A 77 8.92 7.02 -15.16
C GLN A 77 7.70 6.61 -16.00
N ALA A 78 6.76 7.51 -16.17
CA ALA A 78 5.53 7.31 -16.96
C ALA A 78 5.03 8.63 -17.53
N ASP A 79 4.15 8.56 -18.52
CA ASP A 79 3.48 9.74 -19.09
C ASP A 79 2.40 10.30 -18.15
N ARG A 80 1.81 9.44 -17.32
CA ARG A 80 0.73 9.79 -16.39
C ARG A 80 1.04 9.31 -14.99
N TYR A 81 0.58 10.10 -14.05
CA TYR A 81 0.77 9.81 -12.61
C TYR A 81 -0.55 9.90 -11.86
N ALA A 82 -0.72 8.98 -10.92
CA ALA A 82 -1.70 9.15 -9.87
C ALA A 82 -1.05 9.88 -8.69
N TRP A 83 -1.76 10.83 -8.09
CA TRP A 83 -1.32 11.46 -6.85
C TRP A 83 -2.24 11.12 -5.69
N VAL A 84 -1.67 10.98 -4.52
CA VAL A 84 -2.41 10.74 -3.28
C VAL A 84 -1.84 11.55 -2.14
N LYS A 85 -2.73 12.04 -1.29
CA LYS A 85 -2.37 12.75 -0.07
C LYS A 85 -2.29 11.76 1.09
N GLY A 86 -1.06 11.48 1.54
CA GLY A 86 -0.79 10.54 2.60
C GLY A 86 -0.90 11.14 4.01
N LYS A 87 -0.46 10.38 5.02
CA LYS A 87 -0.36 10.83 6.43
C LYS A 87 0.50 12.09 6.50
N GLY A 88 0.04 13.09 7.27
CA GLY A 88 0.71 14.39 7.40
C GLY A 88 0.57 15.31 6.18
N GLY A 89 -0.38 15.05 5.28
CA GLY A 89 -0.66 15.92 4.13
C GLY A 89 0.33 15.83 2.97
N ARG A 90 1.33 14.96 3.05
CA ARG A 90 2.34 14.80 2.00
C ARG A 90 1.74 14.18 0.75
N VAL A 91 1.95 14.84 -0.38
CA VAL A 91 1.61 14.30 -1.70
C VAL A 91 2.69 13.34 -2.14
N ARG A 92 2.27 12.22 -2.73
CA ARG A 92 3.14 11.27 -3.42
C ARG A 92 2.60 10.98 -4.81
N TRP A 93 3.49 10.71 -5.70
CA TRP A 93 3.24 10.41 -7.09
C TRP A 93 3.45 8.92 -7.34
N ILE A 94 2.53 8.31 -8.05
CA ILE A 94 2.58 6.89 -8.43
C ILE A 94 2.58 6.87 -9.95
N PRO A 95 3.65 6.40 -10.61
CA PRO A 95 3.66 6.29 -12.06
C PRO A 95 2.62 5.27 -12.52
N LEU A 96 1.92 5.59 -13.59
CA LEU A 96 0.94 4.71 -14.23
C LEU A 96 1.58 4.09 -15.47
N ASP A 97 2.56 3.22 -15.23
CA ASP A 97 3.49 2.67 -16.23
C ASP A 97 3.15 1.24 -16.67
N SER A 98 2.17 0.61 -16.04
CA SER A 98 1.81 -0.78 -16.34
C SER A 98 0.35 -0.94 -16.78
N PRO A 99 0.04 -1.99 -17.59
CA PRO A 99 -1.34 -2.33 -17.94
C PRO A 99 -2.23 -2.57 -16.72
N VAL A 100 -1.67 -3.11 -15.63
CA VAL A 100 -2.41 -3.36 -14.38
C VAL A 100 -2.85 -2.04 -13.73
N HIS A 101 -1.98 -1.03 -13.72
CA HIS A 101 -2.31 0.30 -13.21
C HIS A 101 -3.45 0.94 -14.01
N LEU A 102 -3.34 0.88 -15.35
CA LEU A 102 -4.33 1.46 -16.25
C LEU A 102 -5.68 0.75 -16.15
N ALA A 103 -5.69 -0.59 -16.12
CA ALA A 103 -6.91 -1.36 -15.96
C ALA A 103 -7.62 -1.10 -14.62
N ALA A 104 -6.86 -1.00 -13.52
CA ALA A 104 -7.42 -0.68 -12.21
C ALA A 104 -8.01 0.74 -12.19
N LEU A 105 -7.35 1.69 -12.82
CA LEU A 105 -7.84 3.06 -12.95
C LEU A 105 -9.12 3.13 -13.79
N GLU A 106 -9.13 2.52 -14.97
CA GLU A 106 -10.29 2.47 -15.87
C GLU A 106 -11.50 1.84 -15.18
N PHE A 107 -11.28 0.70 -14.49
CA PHE A 107 -12.32 0.08 -13.68
C PHE A 107 -12.89 1.04 -12.63
N ALA A 108 -12.03 1.74 -11.90
CA ALA A 108 -12.44 2.70 -10.87
C ALA A 108 -13.19 3.89 -11.48
N GLN A 109 -12.80 4.36 -12.66
CA GLN A 109 -13.51 5.41 -13.41
C GLN A 109 -14.92 4.98 -13.83
N GLY A 110 -15.11 3.70 -14.17
CA GLY A 110 -16.42 3.13 -14.49
C GLY A 110 -17.35 2.95 -13.29
N VAL A 111 -16.81 3.00 -12.06
CA VAL A 111 -17.60 2.79 -10.81
C VAL A 111 -18.11 4.08 -10.20
N VAL A 112 -17.46 5.21 -10.42
CA VAL A 112 -17.84 6.49 -9.82
C VAL A 112 -18.92 7.21 -10.64
N ASP A 113 -19.83 7.90 -9.96
CA ASP A 113 -21.00 8.55 -10.58
C ASP A 113 -20.66 9.88 -11.30
N GLY A 114 -19.40 10.31 -11.30
CA GLY A 114 -18.98 11.56 -11.97
C GLY A 114 -17.50 11.84 -11.82
N ARG A 115 -17.02 12.81 -12.60
CA ARG A 115 -15.59 13.14 -12.67
C ARG A 115 -15.01 13.65 -11.35
N ASP A 116 -15.85 14.23 -10.49
CA ASP A 116 -15.44 14.77 -9.18
C ASP A 116 -15.65 13.78 -8.03
N ALA A 117 -16.23 12.62 -8.33
CA ALA A 117 -16.56 11.64 -7.30
C ALA A 117 -15.33 10.89 -6.79
N HIS A 118 -15.33 10.55 -5.52
CA HIS A 118 -14.35 9.66 -4.89
C HIS A 118 -14.88 8.22 -4.84
N MET A 119 -13.98 7.26 -4.56
CA MET A 119 -14.34 5.83 -4.53
C MET A 119 -15.35 5.45 -3.46
N GLY A 120 -15.37 6.14 -2.33
CA GLY A 120 -16.36 5.90 -1.28
C GLY A 120 -17.79 6.22 -1.74
N ASP A 121 -18.78 5.63 -1.06
CA ASP A 121 -20.19 5.98 -1.25
C ASP A 121 -20.42 7.46 -0.88
N PRO A 122 -20.89 8.32 -1.80
CA PRO A 122 -21.09 9.74 -1.56
C PRO A 122 -22.14 10.04 -0.48
N ARG A 123 -23.02 9.07 -0.19
CA ARG A 123 -24.05 9.19 0.87
C ARG A 123 -23.49 8.92 2.28
N ARG A 124 -22.19 8.61 2.39
CA ARG A 124 -21.52 8.26 3.63
C ARG A 124 -20.31 9.15 3.85
N ASP A 125 -20.08 9.52 5.10
CA ASP A 125 -18.84 10.16 5.49
C ASP A 125 -17.65 9.19 5.39
N LEU A 126 -16.42 9.70 5.55
CA LEU A 126 -15.22 8.91 5.47
C LEU A 126 -15.21 7.76 6.51
N LYS A 127 -15.63 8.03 7.74
CA LYS A 127 -15.65 7.03 8.82
C LYS A 127 -16.58 5.86 8.48
N ARG A 128 -17.76 6.13 7.95
CA ARG A 128 -18.71 5.10 7.52
C ARG A 128 -18.21 4.31 6.31
N ASN A 129 -17.57 4.98 5.37
CA ASN A 129 -16.94 4.31 4.21
C ASN A 129 -15.79 3.39 4.65
N LEU A 130 -14.93 3.81 5.56
CA LEU A 130 -13.88 2.97 6.11
C LEU A 130 -14.43 1.77 6.87
N ARG A 131 -15.46 1.97 7.71
CA ARG A 131 -16.15 0.86 8.38
C ARG A 131 -16.79 -0.12 7.40
N ARG A 132 -17.32 0.38 6.28
CA ARG A 132 -17.88 -0.48 5.23
C ARG A 132 -16.79 -1.34 4.60
N LEU A 133 -15.63 -0.76 4.28
CA LEU A 133 -14.50 -1.49 3.74
C LEU A 133 -14.04 -2.57 4.74
N ASP A 134 -13.90 -2.24 6.02
CA ASP A 134 -13.52 -3.20 7.07
C ASP A 134 -14.53 -4.34 7.20
N TYR A 135 -15.83 -4.02 7.23
CA TYR A 135 -16.89 -5.01 7.27
C TYR A 135 -16.83 -5.97 6.07
N VAL A 136 -16.61 -5.45 4.87
CA VAL A 136 -16.52 -6.28 3.66
C VAL A 136 -15.28 -7.18 3.74
N LEU A 137 -14.13 -6.67 4.13
CA LEU A 137 -12.93 -7.48 4.33
C LEU A 137 -13.19 -8.61 5.35
N GLU A 138 -13.81 -8.30 6.48
CA GLU A 138 -14.17 -9.29 7.50
C GLU A 138 -15.13 -10.35 6.97
N LYS A 139 -16.16 -9.94 6.21
CA LYS A 139 -17.13 -10.83 5.58
C LYS A 139 -16.44 -11.83 4.64
N PHE A 140 -15.44 -11.40 3.90
CA PHE A 140 -14.65 -12.26 3.01
C PHE A 140 -13.46 -12.95 3.71
N GLY A 141 -13.42 -12.86 5.05
CA GLY A 141 -12.43 -13.57 5.87
C GLY A 141 -11.04 -12.92 5.91
N ILE A 142 -10.88 -11.71 5.38
CA ILE A 142 -9.60 -11.00 5.35
C ILE A 142 -9.40 -10.27 6.67
N THR A 143 -9.02 -11.01 7.69
CA THR A 143 -8.67 -10.50 9.01
C THR A 143 -7.44 -11.20 9.55
N LEU A 144 -6.71 -10.53 10.45
CA LEU A 144 -5.54 -11.14 11.12
C LEU A 144 -5.90 -12.45 11.80
N ARG A 145 -7.09 -12.54 12.42
CA ARG A 145 -7.55 -13.72 13.13
C ARG A 145 -7.85 -14.91 12.20
N LYS A 146 -8.46 -14.66 11.03
CA LYS A 146 -8.91 -15.75 10.13
C LYS A 146 -7.83 -16.19 9.17
N ARG A 147 -7.09 -15.24 8.59
CA ARG A 147 -6.12 -15.50 7.51
C ARG A 147 -4.76 -14.84 7.72
N GLY A 148 -4.49 -14.23 8.87
CA GLY A 148 -3.22 -13.54 9.11
C GLY A 148 -2.99 -12.30 8.23
N ALA A 149 -4.02 -11.85 7.51
CA ALA A 149 -3.95 -10.76 6.54
C ALA A 149 -4.95 -9.65 6.84
N THR A 150 -4.64 -8.45 6.36
CA THR A 150 -5.53 -7.28 6.34
C THR A 150 -5.52 -6.65 4.95
N GLY A 151 -6.37 -5.65 4.70
CA GLY A 151 -6.28 -4.88 3.45
C GLY A 151 -4.91 -4.25 3.20
N HIS A 152 -4.14 -3.98 4.26
CA HIS A 152 -2.77 -3.46 4.15
C HIS A 152 -1.79 -4.47 3.50
N GLY A 153 -2.10 -5.77 3.54
CA GLY A 153 -1.32 -6.83 2.88
C GLY A 153 -1.18 -6.62 1.38
N LEU A 154 -2.19 -6.07 0.69
CA LEU A 154 -2.10 -5.72 -0.73
C LEU A 154 -0.99 -4.71 -1.01
N ARG A 155 -0.78 -3.76 -0.11
CA ARG A 155 0.32 -2.81 -0.24
C ARG A 155 1.69 -3.46 0.03
N HIS A 156 1.76 -4.38 0.99
CA HIS A 156 2.99 -5.18 1.19
C HIS A 156 3.35 -5.94 -0.08
N GLU A 157 2.35 -6.52 -0.75
CA GLU A 157 2.53 -7.22 -2.02
C GLU A 157 3.18 -6.31 -3.06
N VAL A 158 2.51 -5.22 -3.43
CA VAL A 158 3.01 -4.25 -4.45
C VAL A 158 4.44 -3.77 -4.16
N LEU A 159 4.77 -3.50 -2.90
CA LEU A 159 6.09 -2.97 -2.56
C LEU A 159 7.18 -4.05 -2.55
N ASN A 160 6.84 -5.30 -2.23
CA ASN A 160 7.75 -6.42 -2.34
C ASN A 160 7.98 -6.82 -3.79
N ASP A 161 6.92 -6.86 -4.62
CA ASP A 161 7.02 -7.13 -6.05
C ASP A 161 7.88 -6.07 -6.74
N ALA A 162 7.64 -4.78 -6.49
CA ALA A 162 8.45 -3.70 -7.04
C ALA A 162 9.94 -3.78 -6.64
N TYR A 163 10.26 -4.27 -5.44
CA TYR A 163 11.65 -4.53 -5.06
C TYR A 163 12.25 -5.67 -5.88
N GLU A 164 11.52 -6.75 -6.05
CA GLU A 164 11.93 -7.93 -6.81
C GLU A 164 12.11 -7.60 -8.29
N ASP A 165 11.20 -6.83 -8.88
CA ASP A 165 11.30 -6.36 -10.28
C ASP A 165 12.57 -5.54 -10.54
N ILE A 166 12.99 -4.72 -9.57
CA ILE A 166 14.20 -3.89 -9.69
C ILE A 166 15.47 -4.70 -9.45
N THR A 167 15.45 -5.62 -8.50
CA THR A 167 16.67 -6.33 -8.06
C THR A 167 16.87 -7.68 -8.73
N GLY A 168 15.81 -8.25 -9.32
CA GLY A 168 15.80 -9.64 -9.80
C GLY A 168 15.84 -10.68 -8.67
N VAL A 169 15.71 -10.27 -7.41
CA VAL A 169 15.80 -11.13 -6.22
C VAL A 169 14.64 -10.82 -5.28
N PRO A 170 13.97 -11.84 -4.72
CA PRO A 170 12.92 -11.62 -3.73
C PRO A 170 13.38 -10.67 -2.61
N SER A 171 12.46 -9.90 -2.05
CA SER A 171 12.79 -9.01 -0.94
C SER A 171 13.31 -9.79 0.28
N PRO A 172 14.09 -9.16 1.18
CA PRO A 172 14.62 -9.83 2.37
C PRO A 172 13.55 -10.52 3.22
N VAL A 173 12.35 -9.92 3.34
CA VAL A 173 11.24 -10.51 4.10
C VAL A 173 10.63 -11.74 3.41
N ARG A 174 10.85 -11.89 2.10
CA ARG A 174 10.50 -13.07 1.29
C ARG A 174 11.63 -14.09 1.18
N GLY A 175 12.71 -13.90 1.94
CA GLY A 175 13.86 -14.81 1.96
C GLY A 175 14.85 -14.59 0.82
N GLY A 176 14.82 -13.47 0.15
CA GLY A 176 15.76 -13.12 -0.91
C GLY A 176 17.20 -13.03 -0.43
N GLY A 177 18.11 -13.41 -1.31
CA GLY A 177 19.54 -13.36 -1.07
C GLY A 177 20.13 -11.94 -1.09
N PRO A 178 21.43 -11.81 -0.84
CA PRO A 178 22.11 -10.52 -0.88
C PRO A 178 22.17 -9.96 -2.31
N VAL A 179 21.93 -8.68 -2.43
CA VAL A 179 22.17 -7.87 -3.64
C VAL A 179 23.27 -6.85 -3.37
N SER A 180 23.83 -6.22 -4.41
CA SER A 180 24.82 -5.17 -4.18
C SER A 180 24.23 -4.04 -3.35
N PRO A 181 25.03 -3.38 -2.47
CA PRO A 181 24.54 -2.29 -1.63
C PRO A 181 23.94 -1.14 -2.43
N GLU A 182 24.48 -0.86 -3.60
CA GLU A 182 24.02 0.19 -4.51
C GLU A 182 22.64 -0.15 -5.07
N LEU A 183 22.44 -1.38 -5.54
CA LEU A 183 21.18 -1.87 -6.09
C LEU A 183 20.11 -1.95 -4.99
N ASP A 184 20.42 -2.49 -3.81
CA ASP A 184 19.52 -2.51 -2.66
C ASP A 184 19.07 -1.10 -2.27
N ARG A 185 20.02 -0.15 -2.21
CA ARG A 185 19.70 1.24 -1.89
C ARG A 185 18.80 1.88 -2.94
N ALA A 186 19.09 1.67 -4.23
CA ALA A 186 18.26 2.18 -5.33
C ALA A 186 16.85 1.60 -5.30
N ALA A 187 16.73 0.27 -5.15
CA ALA A 187 15.43 -0.40 -5.05
C ALA A 187 14.62 0.08 -3.83
N ARG A 188 15.25 0.18 -2.65
CA ARG A 188 14.59 0.73 -1.44
C ARG A 188 14.13 2.16 -1.63
N LEU A 189 14.88 2.99 -2.32
CA LEU A 189 14.47 4.36 -2.60
C LEU A 189 13.28 4.38 -3.56
N ALA A 190 13.32 3.60 -4.64
CA ALA A 190 12.24 3.46 -5.60
C ALA A 190 10.95 2.96 -4.95
N VAL A 191 11.03 1.95 -4.07
CA VAL A 191 9.88 1.43 -3.29
C VAL A 191 9.36 2.45 -2.26
N SER A 192 10.25 3.23 -1.64
CA SER A 192 9.86 4.19 -0.61
C SER A 192 9.10 5.39 -1.15
N GLN A 193 9.43 5.87 -2.34
CA GLN A 193 8.82 7.07 -2.92
C GLN A 193 7.32 6.90 -3.20
N PRO A 194 6.87 5.88 -3.94
CA PRO A 194 5.45 5.57 -4.09
C PRO A 194 4.77 5.22 -2.76
N ALA A 195 5.54 4.74 -1.78
CA ALA A 195 5.06 4.51 -0.43
C ALA A 195 4.88 5.80 0.39
N GLY A 196 5.28 6.96 -0.12
CA GLY A 196 5.16 8.26 0.55
C GLY A 196 6.26 8.50 1.58
N HIS A 197 7.41 7.89 1.41
CA HIS A 197 8.59 8.07 2.25
C HIS A 197 9.75 8.63 1.45
N ALA A 198 10.46 9.61 2.02
CA ALA A 198 11.60 10.25 1.37
C ALA A 198 12.94 9.51 1.59
N ARG A 199 12.95 8.42 2.36
CA ARG A 199 14.19 7.74 2.78
C ARG A 199 14.12 6.26 2.44
N ALA A 200 15.16 5.71 1.82
CA ALA A 200 15.29 4.28 1.48
C ALA A 200 15.06 3.35 2.70
N ARG A 201 15.49 3.78 3.89
CA ARG A 201 15.31 3.02 5.14
C ARG A 201 13.85 2.74 5.49
N ALA A 202 12.93 3.62 5.09
CA ALA A 202 11.51 3.44 5.39
C ALA A 202 10.87 2.26 4.63
N ALA A 203 11.48 1.79 3.55
CA ALA A 203 11.06 0.58 2.87
C ALA A 203 11.19 -0.67 3.76
N GLY A 204 12.09 -0.66 4.75
CA GLY A 204 12.28 -1.76 5.69
C GLY A 204 11.00 -2.21 6.41
N ALA A 205 10.06 -1.30 6.62
CA ALA A 205 8.75 -1.63 7.20
C ALA A 205 7.89 -2.58 6.32
N TYR A 206 8.23 -2.71 5.04
CA TYR A 206 7.52 -3.57 4.09
C TYR A 206 8.38 -4.74 3.61
N ILE A 207 9.60 -4.46 3.17
CA ILE A 207 10.49 -5.42 2.51
C ILE A 207 11.51 -6.08 3.46
N GLY A 208 11.51 -5.69 4.72
CA GLY A 208 12.48 -6.20 5.70
C GLY A 208 13.90 -5.64 5.54
N THR A 209 14.82 -6.21 6.30
CA THR A 209 16.26 -5.89 6.23
C THR A 209 17.06 -7.18 6.22
N ILE A 210 18.16 -7.21 5.46
CA ILE A 210 19.09 -8.33 5.49
C ILE A 210 19.78 -8.32 6.86
N ILE A 211 19.56 -9.37 7.65
CA ILE A 211 20.27 -9.56 8.91
C ILE A 211 21.67 -10.04 8.56
N LYS A 212 22.69 -9.22 8.81
CA LYS A 212 24.10 -9.66 8.67
C LYS A 212 24.36 -10.81 9.64
N PRO A 213 24.91 -11.94 9.20
CA PRO A 213 25.37 -12.98 10.12
C PRO A 213 26.36 -12.36 11.11
N GLY A 214 26.04 -12.42 12.42
CA GLY A 214 26.90 -11.89 13.48
C GLY A 214 26.37 -10.70 14.29
N SER A 215 25.23 -10.10 13.93
CA SER A 215 24.61 -9.05 14.75
C SER A 215 23.53 -9.62 15.70
N GLY A 216 23.85 -10.67 16.43
CA GLY A 216 22.97 -11.27 17.44
C GLY A 216 22.72 -10.30 18.59
N ARG A 217 21.62 -9.60 18.60
CA ARG A 217 20.99 -9.07 19.81
C ARG A 217 20.10 -10.16 20.38
N PRO A 218 20.15 -10.44 21.67
CA PRO A 218 19.29 -11.44 22.28
C PRO A 218 17.82 -11.03 22.13
N VAL A 219 17.02 -12.01 21.74
CA VAL A 219 15.57 -11.89 21.61
C VAL A 219 14.97 -11.76 23.02
N GLY A 220 14.67 -10.53 23.39
CA GLY A 220 13.71 -10.23 24.43
C GLY A 220 12.42 -9.82 23.73
N SER A 221 11.46 -10.70 23.70
CA SER A 221 10.14 -10.43 23.12
C SER A 221 9.35 -9.51 24.03
N PRO A 222 8.91 -8.33 23.57
CA PRO A 222 7.67 -7.78 24.05
C PRO A 222 6.56 -8.15 23.06
N GLU A 223 5.45 -8.59 23.60
CA GLU A 223 4.21 -8.85 22.89
C GLU A 223 3.79 -7.67 22.01
N PRO A 224 3.13 -7.93 20.87
CA PRO A 224 2.69 -6.88 19.98
C PRO A 224 1.61 -6.04 20.67
N LYS A 225 1.95 -4.81 21.01
CA LYS A 225 0.92 -3.80 21.29
C LYS A 225 0.10 -3.60 20.02
N ARG A 226 -1.21 -3.73 20.17
CA ARG A 226 -2.22 -3.49 19.16
C ARG A 226 -1.95 -2.16 18.47
N ASP A 227 -1.95 -2.16 17.14
CA ASP A 227 -2.06 -0.95 16.32
C ASP A 227 -3.48 -0.39 16.49
N ASP A 228 -3.74 0.21 17.64
CA ASP A 228 -4.88 1.09 17.86
C ASP A 228 -4.51 2.47 17.29
N ASP A 229 -4.51 2.60 15.98
CA ASP A 229 -4.53 3.90 15.32
C ASP A 229 -5.86 4.00 14.59
N ASP A 230 -6.84 4.52 15.28
CA ASP A 230 -8.01 5.29 14.88
C ASP A 230 -9.19 5.06 15.82
N GLY A 231 -9.29 5.86 16.86
CA GLY A 231 -10.51 5.87 17.63
C GLY A 231 -10.44 6.59 18.96
N ALA A 232 -10.22 7.90 18.91
CA ALA A 232 -10.64 8.72 20.03
C ALA A 232 -12.16 8.60 20.18
N ALA A 233 -12.61 7.84 21.15
CA ALA A 233 -13.96 7.92 21.67
C ALA A 233 -14.13 9.28 22.33
N VAL A 234 -15.08 10.06 21.85
CA VAL A 234 -15.64 11.19 22.59
C VAL A 234 -16.90 10.66 23.28
N PRO A 235 -17.06 10.79 24.60
CA PRO A 235 -18.26 10.41 25.31
C PRO A 235 -19.38 11.45 25.13
N VAL A 236 -20.62 10.92 25.13
CA VAL A 236 -21.97 11.53 25.13
C VAL A 236 -22.45 12.09 23.83
#